data_923aa65b34e774f677594da76fb0b7e4
#
_entry.id   923aa65b34e774f677594da76fb0b7e4
#
_cell.length_a   1.000
_cell.length_b   1.000
_cell.length_c   1.000
_cell.angle_alpha   90.00
_cell.angle_beta   90.00
_cell.angle_gamma   90.00
#
_symmetry.space_group_name_H-M   'P 1'
#
loop_
_entity.id
_entity.type
_entity.pdbx_description
1 polymer ?
#
loop_
_entity_poly.entity_id
_entity_poly.type
_entity_poly.pdbx_seq_one_letter_code
_entity_poly.pdbx_strand_id
1 'polypeptide(L)'
;LGPTMGYTCGYYERDDMDLDESQIAKFDLALGKLGLEPGMTLLDVGCGWGGALELAVQKYDVNVIGITLSKAQSEFARERLAKLDTNRSIEVRLQGWEEFDEPVDRIVSIGAFEAFKVERYPLFFDKAYKLLPDGGRMLLHTILAHTQKFFRDNGIKVTISDLKFMQFIEAEIFPGGRLPAVEDIEQLAADSGFVLERVHLLREHYARTLDMWAANLLATRDEAIAITSPEIYERYMKYLTGCADFFRRGITNIGQFTLVKP
;
A
#
# COMPACT_ATOMS: atom_id res chain seq x y z
N LEU A 1 10.66 -10.64 -3.01
CA LEU A 1 10.19 -9.49 -2.19
C LEU A 1 11.21 -9.03 -1.14
N GLY A 2 12.23 -9.85 -0.84
CA GLY A 2 13.21 -9.56 0.20
C GLY A 2 12.70 -9.75 1.64
N PRO A 3 13.55 -9.48 2.67
CA PRO A 3 13.24 -9.72 4.08
C PRO A 3 12.02 -8.97 4.62
N THR A 4 11.74 -7.76 4.12
CA THR A 4 10.58 -6.98 4.54
C THR A 4 9.26 -7.60 4.09
N MET A 5 9.29 -8.44 3.04
CA MET A 5 8.10 -8.96 2.37
C MET A 5 7.14 -7.86 1.88
N GLY A 6 7.64 -6.63 1.70
CA GLY A 6 6.86 -5.52 1.20
C GLY A 6 6.44 -5.72 -0.26
N TYR A 7 5.11 -5.77 -0.52
CA TYR A 7 4.57 -5.96 -1.88
C TYR A 7 3.83 -4.71 -2.37
N THR A 8 4.45 -3.56 -2.15
CA THR A 8 3.97 -2.24 -2.58
C THR A 8 5.16 -1.39 -3.03
N CYS A 9 4.91 -0.16 -3.50
CA CYS A 9 5.93 0.77 -3.93
C CYS A 9 7.04 0.97 -2.89
N GLY A 10 8.30 0.76 -3.25
CA GLY A 10 9.45 1.20 -2.45
C GLY A 10 9.63 2.72 -2.52
N TYR A 11 10.46 3.28 -1.66
CA TYR A 11 10.86 4.69 -1.70
C TYR A 11 12.38 4.80 -1.77
N TYR A 12 12.90 5.39 -2.82
CA TYR A 12 14.34 5.49 -3.08
C TYR A 12 14.81 6.92 -2.81
N GLU A 13 15.40 7.13 -1.67
CA GLU A 13 15.98 8.43 -1.29
C GLU A 13 17.29 8.71 -2.02
N ARG A 14 17.97 7.63 -2.44
CA ARG A 14 19.24 7.65 -3.17
C ARG A 14 19.21 6.65 -4.32
N ASP A 15 20.00 6.90 -5.32
CA ASP A 15 20.05 6.04 -6.52
C ASP A 15 20.69 4.66 -6.28
N ASP A 16 21.52 4.52 -5.25
CA ASP A 16 22.22 3.29 -4.89
C ASP A 16 21.40 2.33 -3.99
N MET A 17 20.22 2.73 -3.54
CA MET A 17 19.38 1.90 -2.67
C MET A 17 18.91 0.64 -3.39
N ASP A 18 19.00 -0.47 -2.68
CA ASP A 18 18.40 -1.75 -3.10
C ASP A 18 16.90 -1.81 -2.78
N LEU A 19 16.28 -2.96 -3.09
CA LEU A 19 14.84 -3.16 -2.88
C LEU A 19 14.48 -3.14 -1.40
N ASP A 20 15.29 -3.78 -0.54
CA ASP A 20 14.99 -3.88 0.89
C ASP A 20 15.12 -2.55 1.59
N GLU A 21 16.19 -1.81 1.32
CA GLU A 21 16.37 -0.44 1.80
C GLU A 21 15.21 0.46 1.39
N SER A 22 14.76 0.34 0.13
CA SER A 22 13.64 1.14 -0.39
C SER A 22 12.30 0.79 0.28
N GLN A 23 12.08 -0.48 0.64
CA GLN A 23 10.87 -0.90 1.37
C GLN A 23 10.87 -0.38 2.82
N ILE A 24 12.01 -0.45 3.50
CA ILE A 24 12.17 0.13 4.85
C ILE A 24 11.94 1.64 4.80
N ALA A 25 12.58 2.34 3.85
CA ALA A 25 12.42 3.79 3.68
C ALA A 25 10.97 4.18 3.37
N LYS A 26 10.23 3.37 2.59
CA LYS A 26 8.81 3.59 2.32
C LYS A 26 7.96 3.48 3.59
N PHE A 27 8.20 2.46 4.42
CA PHE A 27 7.48 2.34 5.69
C PHE A 27 7.81 3.51 6.62
N ASP A 28 9.08 3.90 6.70
CA ASP A 28 9.51 5.04 7.49
C ASP A 28 8.91 6.36 7.01
N LEU A 29 8.89 6.59 5.69
CA LEU A 29 8.23 7.75 5.09
C LEU A 29 6.74 7.81 5.44
N ALA A 30 6.05 6.66 5.45
CA ALA A 30 4.64 6.58 5.78
C ALA A 30 4.39 6.85 7.26
N LEU A 31 5.09 6.15 8.13
CA LEU A 31 4.95 6.25 9.59
C LEU A 31 5.38 7.61 10.12
N GLY A 32 6.45 8.19 9.55
CA GLY A 32 6.92 9.52 9.93
C GLY A 32 5.92 10.66 9.70
N LYS A 33 4.93 10.47 8.79
CA LYS A 33 3.86 11.46 8.56
C LYS A 33 2.72 11.40 9.59
N LEU A 34 2.69 10.35 10.41
CA LEU A 34 1.63 10.15 11.39
C LEU A 34 1.83 10.90 12.70
N GLY A 35 3.02 11.43 12.96
CA GLY A 35 3.33 12.04 14.25
C GLY A 35 3.17 11.04 15.40
N LEU A 36 3.77 9.87 15.23
CA LEU A 36 3.79 8.81 16.25
C LEU A 36 4.63 9.22 17.45
N GLU A 37 4.09 8.99 18.64
CA GLU A 37 4.76 9.18 19.92
C GLU A 37 4.82 7.87 20.69
N PRO A 38 5.85 7.63 21.53
CA PRO A 38 5.97 6.39 22.31
C PRO A 38 4.71 6.08 23.12
N GLY A 39 4.25 4.84 23.02
CA GLY A 39 3.06 4.37 23.71
C GLY A 39 1.73 4.57 23.01
N MET A 40 1.66 5.36 21.93
CA MET A 40 0.47 5.45 21.08
C MET A 40 0.11 4.08 20.49
N THR A 41 -1.14 3.91 20.09
CA THR A 41 -1.64 2.70 19.40
C THR A 41 -1.82 3.01 17.92
N LEU A 42 -1.11 2.27 17.06
CA LEU A 42 -1.20 2.32 15.61
C LEU A 42 -2.05 1.16 15.09
N LEU A 43 -3.06 1.45 14.29
CA LEU A 43 -3.78 0.47 13.47
C LEU A 43 -3.19 0.42 12.05
N ASP A 44 -2.79 -0.77 11.59
CA ASP A 44 -2.41 -1.02 10.20
C ASP A 44 -3.51 -1.81 9.48
N VAL A 45 -4.22 -1.16 8.58
CA VAL A 45 -5.33 -1.75 7.81
C VAL A 45 -4.79 -2.40 6.53
N GLY A 46 -4.79 -3.72 6.53
CA GLY A 46 -4.13 -4.52 5.50
C GLY A 46 -2.63 -4.64 5.76
N CYS A 47 -2.27 -5.06 6.96
CA CYS A 47 -0.89 -5.06 7.46
C CYS A 47 0.07 -6.00 6.69
N GLY A 48 -0.45 -6.79 5.75
CA GLY A 48 0.35 -7.69 4.95
C GLY A 48 1.21 -8.63 5.80
N TRP A 49 2.50 -8.70 5.52
CA TRP A 49 3.48 -9.54 6.18
C TRP A 49 4.10 -8.90 7.44
N GLY A 50 3.55 -7.76 7.90
CA GLY A 50 3.92 -7.12 9.16
C GLY A 50 5.16 -6.23 9.13
N GLY A 51 5.72 -5.91 7.96
CA GLY A 51 6.94 -5.08 7.87
C GLY A 51 6.78 -3.65 8.41
N ALA A 52 5.63 -3.02 8.17
CA ALA A 52 5.36 -1.69 8.72
C ALA A 52 5.15 -1.73 10.25
N LEU A 53 4.47 -2.78 10.76
CA LEU A 53 4.28 -2.98 12.19
C LEU A 53 5.61 -3.19 12.92
N GLU A 54 6.50 -4.02 12.36
CA GLU A 54 7.84 -4.24 12.91
C GLU A 54 8.61 -2.93 13.06
N LEU A 55 8.66 -2.12 12.00
CA LEU A 55 9.32 -0.82 12.03
C LEU A 55 8.66 0.15 13.02
N ALA A 56 7.32 0.14 13.12
CA ALA A 56 6.58 0.97 14.07
C ALA A 56 6.97 0.68 15.52
N VAL A 57 7.05 -0.59 15.88
CA VAL A 57 7.48 -1.02 17.23
C VAL A 57 8.94 -0.65 17.48
N GLN A 58 9.84 -1.00 16.56
CA GLN A 58 11.29 -0.83 16.76
C GLN A 58 11.73 0.63 16.77
N LYS A 59 11.18 1.45 15.88
CA LYS A 59 11.65 2.84 15.68
C LYS A 59 10.82 3.86 16.42
N TYR A 60 9.51 3.66 16.47
CA TYR A 60 8.57 4.65 17.03
C TYR A 60 8.08 4.29 18.43
N ASP A 61 8.43 3.10 18.92
CA ASP A 61 8.09 2.63 20.28
C ASP A 61 6.57 2.73 20.56
N VAL A 62 5.75 2.19 19.67
CA VAL A 62 4.28 2.24 19.72
C VAL A 62 3.65 0.85 19.87
N ASN A 63 2.45 0.80 20.43
CA ASN A 63 1.60 -0.37 20.36
C ASN A 63 1.05 -0.54 18.95
N VAL A 64 0.89 -1.78 18.48
CA VAL A 64 0.43 -2.03 17.13
C VAL A 64 -0.71 -3.03 17.06
N ILE A 65 -1.69 -2.75 16.22
CA ILE A 65 -2.77 -3.66 15.83
C ILE A 65 -2.74 -3.76 14.30
N GLY A 66 -2.39 -4.94 13.79
CA GLY A 66 -2.45 -5.22 12.35
C GLY A 66 -3.69 -6.04 12.03
N ILE A 67 -4.43 -5.67 11.00
CA ILE A 67 -5.56 -6.46 10.51
C ILE A 67 -5.33 -6.88 9.06
N THR A 68 -5.68 -8.13 8.73
CA THR A 68 -5.59 -8.70 7.38
C THR A 68 -6.65 -9.78 7.18
N LEU A 69 -7.10 -9.97 5.94
CA LEU A 69 -7.99 -11.07 5.55
C LEU A 69 -7.23 -12.34 5.12
N SER A 70 -5.92 -12.28 5.02
CA SER A 70 -5.09 -13.42 4.63
C SER A 70 -4.59 -14.19 5.85
N LYS A 71 -5.01 -15.47 5.96
CA LYS A 71 -4.54 -16.37 7.02
C LYS A 71 -3.01 -16.50 7.01
N ALA A 72 -2.41 -16.71 5.83
CA ALA A 72 -0.96 -16.86 5.69
C ALA A 72 -0.20 -15.59 6.13
N GLN A 73 -0.69 -14.39 5.77
CA GLN A 73 -0.11 -13.14 6.22
C GLN A 73 -0.24 -12.97 7.75
N SER A 74 -1.41 -13.28 8.30
CA SER A 74 -1.65 -13.18 9.74
C SER A 74 -0.72 -14.08 10.55
N GLU A 75 -0.54 -15.33 10.13
CA GLU A 75 0.36 -16.29 10.77
C GLU A 75 1.82 -15.81 10.69
N PHE A 76 2.29 -15.48 9.50
CA PHE A 76 3.65 -14.98 9.28
C PHE A 76 3.95 -13.70 10.08
N ALA A 77 3.04 -12.71 10.04
CA ALA A 77 3.23 -11.46 10.76
C ALA A 77 3.29 -11.67 12.28
N ARG A 78 2.47 -12.57 12.85
CA ARG A 78 2.57 -12.95 14.27
C ARG A 78 3.92 -13.57 14.62
N GLU A 79 4.41 -14.51 13.80
CA GLU A 79 5.72 -15.14 14.02
C GLU A 79 6.88 -14.14 13.90
N ARG A 80 6.78 -13.20 12.96
CA ARG A 80 7.74 -12.12 12.77
C ARG A 80 7.81 -11.23 14.00
N LEU A 81 6.66 -10.72 14.43
CA LEU A 81 6.56 -9.73 15.50
C LEU A 81 6.80 -10.35 16.90
N ALA A 82 6.54 -11.63 17.09
CA ALA A 82 6.84 -12.36 18.34
C ALA A 82 8.35 -12.41 18.69
N LYS A 83 9.22 -12.10 17.72
CA LYS A 83 10.68 -12.08 17.91
C LYS A 83 11.19 -10.74 18.44
N LEU A 84 10.33 -9.73 18.52
CA LEU A 84 10.71 -8.39 18.98
C LEU A 84 10.84 -8.37 20.50
N ASP A 85 11.95 -7.83 20.98
CA ASP A 85 12.17 -7.54 22.40
C ASP A 85 11.57 -6.17 22.72
N THR A 86 10.35 -6.16 23.24
CA THR A 86 9.59 -4.94 23.51
C THR A 86 8.57 -5.12 24.61
N ASN A 87 8.23 -4.05 25.33
CA ASN A 87 7.12 -4.01 26.28
C ASN A 87 5.81 -3.48 25.63
N ARG A 88 5.81 -3.22 24.31
CA ARG A 88 4.63 -2.73 23.61
C ARG A 88 3.65 -3.86 23.29
N SER A 89 2.37 -3.54 23.30
CA SER A 89 1.33 -4.45 22.84
C SER A 89 1.43 -4.68 21.34
N ILE A 90 1.41 -5.94 20.93
CA ILE A 90 1.47 -6.34 19.53
C ILE A 90 0.31 -7.30 19.26
N GLU A 91 -0.57 -6.92 18.35
CA GLU A 91 -1.68 -7.77 17.91
C GLU A 91 -1.72 -7.86 16.39
N VAL A 92 -1.95 -9.08 15.88
CA VAL A 92 -2.27 -9.30 14.46
C VAL A 92 -3.55 -10.12 14.38
N ARG A 93 -4.58 -9.58 13.75
CA ARG A 93 -5.91 -10.17 13.71
C ARG A 93 -6.28 -10.58 12.29
N LEU A 94 -6.86 -11.76 12.14
CA LEU A 94 -7.51 -12.18 10.91
C LEU A 94 -8.92 -11.58 10.91
N GLN A 95 -9.03 -10.33 10.48
CA GLN A 95 -10.24 -9.50 10.63
C GLN A 95 -10.33 -8.49 9.48
N GLY A 96 -11.56 -8.23 9.02
CA GLY A 96 -11.87 -7.14 8.10
C GLY A 96 -11.90 -5.79 8.81
N TRP A 97 -11.60 -4.71 8.08
CA TRP A 97 -11.65 -3.36 8.64
C TRP A 97 -13.08 -2.96 9.05
N GLU A 98 -14.09 -3.51 8.40
CA GLU A 98 -15.49 -3.26 8.72
C GLU A 98 -15.87 -3.70 10.14
N GLU A 99 -15.22 -4.75 10.63
CA GLU A 99 -15.50 -5.36 11.95
C GLU A 99 -14.70 -4.72 13.09
N PHE A 100 -13.72 -3.88 12.76
CA PHE A 100 -12.84 -3.25 13.75
C PHE A 100 -13.52 -2.00 14.34
N ASP A 101 -13.67 -1.93 15.68
CA ASP A 101 -14.42 -0.87 16.39
C ASP A 101 -13.66 -0.26 17.58
N GLU A 102 -12.38 -0.58 17.75
CA GLU A 102 -11.60 -0.08 18.88
C GLU A 102 -10.97 1.29 18.57
N PRO A 103 -10.95 2.25 19.53
CA PRO A 103 -10.27 3.52 19.32
C PRO A 103 -8.76 3.32 19.20
N VAL A 104 -8.12 4.09 18.32
CA VAL A 104 -6.68 4.07 18.08
C VAL A 104 -6.15 5.49 17.88
N ASP A 105 -4.87 5.73 18.14
CA ASP A 105 -4.28 7.05 18.02
C ASP A 105 -3.94 7.42 16.59
N ARG A 106 -3.52 6.44 15.78
CA ARG A 106 -3.10 6.61 14.39
C ARG A 106 -3.54 5.43 13.53
N ILE A 107 -3.76 5.70 12.24
CA ILE A 107 -4.11 4.68 11.25
C ILE A 107 -3.13 4.76 10.09
N VAL A 108 -2.67 3.60 9.62
CA VAL A 108 -1.94 3.46 8.35
C VAL A 108 -2.63 2.40 7.49
N SER A 109 -2.65 2.62 6.17
CA SER A 109 -3.08 1.61 5.19
C SER A 109 -2.20 1.74 3.97
N ILE A 110 -1.47 0.67 3.61
CA ILE A 110 -0.48 0.67 2.54
C ILE A 110 -0.81 -0.43 1.52
N GLY A 111 -1.39 -0.05 0.39
CA GLY A 111 -1.69 -0.97 -0.72
C GLY A 111 -2.80 -1.97 -0.42
N ALA A 112 -3.74 -1.63 0.46
CA ALA A 112 -4.92 -2.43 0.73
C ALA A 112 -6.21 -1.81 0.15
N PHE A 113 -6.24 -0.49 0.02
CA PHE A 113 -7.42 0.26 -0.39
C PHE A 113 -7.91 -0.10 -1.81
N GLU A 114 -7.01 -0.48 -2.70
CA GLU A 114 -7.29 -0.91 -4.06
C GLU A 114 -8.16 -2.18 -4.11
N ALA A 115 -8.16 -2.98 -3.05
CA ALA A 115 -8.98 -4.18 -2.92
C ALA A 115 -10.37 -3.89 -2.32
N PHE A 116 -10.60 -2.67 -1.82
CA PHE A 116 -11.91 -2.29 -1.30
C PHE A 116 -12.84 -1.98 -2.48
N LYS A 117 -14.10 -2.34 -2.35
CA LYS A 117 -15.11 -1.97 -3.34
C LYS A 117 -15.37 -0.47 -3.27
N VAL A 118 -15.54 0.19 -4.41
CA VAL A 118 -15.77 1.65 -4.50
C VAL A 118 -16.94 2.11 -3.61
N GLU A 119 -18.00 1.29 -3.55
CA GLU A 119 -19.19 1.57 -2.72
C GLU A 119 -18.86 1.56 -1.22
N ARG A 120 -17.71 1.02 -0.83
CA ARG A 120 -17.24 0.93 0.56
C ARG A 120 -16.27 2.04 0.94
N TYR A 121 -15.77 2.81 -0.01
CA TYR A 121 -14.83 3.89 0.27
C TYR A 121 -15.36 4.92 1.28
N PRO A 122 -16.59 5.45 1.13
CA PRO A 122 -17.12 6.38 2.13
C PRO A 122 -17.19 5.76 3.53
N LEU A 123 -17.64 4.51 3.63
CA LEU A 123 -17.72 3.81 4.90
C LEU A 123 -16.35 3.61 5.57
N PHE A 124 -15.31 3.36 4.78
CA PHE A 124 -13.94 3.25 5.30
C PHE A 124 -13.44 4.57 5.89
N PHE A 125 -13.64 5.68 5.17
CA PHE A 125 -13.27 7.02 5.65
C PHE A 125 -14.04 7.43 6.89
N ASP A 126 -15.36 7.23 6.91
CA ASP A 126 -16.22 7.50 8.07
C ASP A 126 -15.79 6.69 9.30
N LYS A 127 -15.44 5.40 9.08
CA LYS A 127 -14.99 4.53 10.16
C LYS A 127 -13.63 4.97 10.69
N ALA A 128 -12.65 5.22 9.81
CA ALA A 128 -11.36 5.73 10.19
C ALA A 128 -11.46 7.03 11.00
N TYR A 129 -12.33 7.95 10.57
CA TYR A 129 -12.58 9.19 11.30
C TYR A 129 -13.14 8.95 12.72
N LYS A 130 -14.04 7.98 12.86
CA LYS A 130 -14.63 7.66 14.18
C LYS A 130 -13.65 7.00 15.14
N LEU A 131 -12.74 6.17 14.62
CA LEU A 131 -11.75 5.46 15.43
C LEU A 131 -10.65 6.36 15.97
N LEU A 132 -10.36 7.47 15.29
CA LEU A 132 -9.33 8.43 15.66
C LEU A 132 -9.80 9.46 16.67
N PRO A 133 -8.95 9.89 17.61
CA PRO A 133 -9.20 11.06 18.46
C PRO A 133 -9.09 12.36 17.64
N ASP A 134 -9.51 13.47 18.21
CA ASP A 134 -9.21 14.81 17.67
C ASP A 134 -7.69 15.00 17.62
N GLY A 135 -7.17 15.57 16.53
CA GLY A 135 -5.74 15.60 16.22
C GLY A 135 -5.17 14.26 15.72
N GLY A 136 -6.00 13.23 15.62
CA GLY A 136 -5.60 11.91 15.08
C GLY A 136 -5.26 11.97 13.59
N ARG A 137 -4.40 11.07 13.12
CA ARG A 137 -3.92 11.06 11.73
C ARG A 137 -4.10 9.68 11.09
N MET A 138 -4.49 9.69 9.82
CA MET A 138 -4.47 8.52 8.94
C MET A 138 -3.51 8.78 7.78
N LEU A 139 -2.67 7.80 7.48
CA LEU A 139 -1.93 7.75 6.22
C LEU A 139 -2.56 6.69 5.32
N LEU A 140 -2.96 7.10 4.13
CA LEU A 140 -3.41 6.21 3.05
C LEU A 140 -2.38 6.21 1.93
N HIS A 141 -1.81 5.03 1.64
CA HIS A 141 -0.92 4.83 0.50
C HIS A 141 -1.62 3.92 -0.51
N THR A 142 -1.94 4.44 -1.68
CA THR A 142 -2.73 3.73 -2.69
C THR A 142 -2.32 4.07 -4.11
N ILE A 143 -2.51 3.09 -5.02
CA ILE A 143 -2.37 3.30 -6.46
C ILE A 143 -3.54 4.15 -6.94
N LEU A 144 -3.28 5.00 -7.95
CA LEU A 144 -4.20 6.01 -8.44
C LEU A 144 -4.45 5.83 -9.94
N ALA A 145 -5.70 5.92 -10.33
CA ALA A 145 -6.09 6.16 -11.71
C ALA A 145 -6.05 7.67 -12.02
N HIS A 146 -6.06 7.98 -13.30
CA HIS A 146 -6.25 9.34 -13.77
C HIS A 146 -7.56 9.48 -14.54
N THR A 147 -8.15 10.68 -14.50
CA THR A 147 -9.34 11.02 -15.27
C THR A 147 -9.01 11.18 -16.76
N GLN A 148 -10.01 11.05 -17.64
CA GLN A 148 -9.82 11.33 -19.07
C GLN A 148 -9.39 12.80 -19.31
N LYS A 149 -9.82 13.71 -18.44
CA LYS A 149 -9.39 15.12 -18.49
C LYS A 149 -7.89 15.22 -18.24
N PHE A 150 -7.37 14.53 -17.21
CA PHE A 150 -5.93 14.50 -16.91
C PHE A 150 -5.10 14.02 -18.11
N PHE A 151 -5.50 12.94 -18.77
CA PHE A 151 -4.78 12.43 -19.94
C PHE A 151 -4.72 13.44 -21.08
N ARG A 152 -5.84 14.12 -21.37
CA ARG A 152 -5.89 15.18 -22.41
C ARG A 152 -4.99 16.36 -22.06
N ASP A 153 -5.08 16.85 -20.82
CA ASP A 153 -4.35 18.05 -20.38
C ASP A 153 -2.82 17.81 -20.34
N ASN A 154 -2.40 16.56 -20.11
CA ASN A 154 -0.99 16.16 -20.05
C ASN A 154 -0.49 15.49 -21.34
N GLY A 155 -1.28 15.41 -22.40
CA GLY A 155 -0.88 14.81 -23.66
C GLY A 155 -0.58 13.31 -23.61
N ILE A 156 -1.08 12.60 -22.58
CA ILE A 156 -0.87 11.16 -22.41
C ILE A 156 -1.84 10.39 -23.30
N LYS A 157 -1.29 9.58 -24.20
CA LYS A 157 -2.08 8.75 -25.11
C LYS A 157 -2.26 7.36 -24.56
N VAL A 158 -3.50 6.96 -24.34
CA VAL A 158 -3.88 5.59 -24.02
C VAL A 158 -4.22 4.85 -25.31
N THR A 159 -3.53 3.77 -25.60
CA THR A 159 -3.68 2.96 -26.81
C THR A 159 -4.63 1.78 -26.60
N ILE A 160 -5.03 1.12 -27.70
CA ILE A 160 -5.81 -0.14 -27.63
C ILE A 160 -5.01 -1.23 -26.88
N SER A 161 -3.68 -1.26 -27.03
CA SER A 161 -2.82 -2.18 -26.27
C SER A 161 -2.88 -1.93 -24.76
N ASP A 162 -2.90 -0.67 -24.36
CA ASP A 162 -3.04 -0.29 -22.95
C ASP A 162 -4.38 -0.75 -22.37
N LEU A 163 -5.47 -0.59 -23.11
CA LEU A 163 -6.79 -1.07 -22.69
C LEU A 163 -6.83 -2.60 -22.52
N LYS A 164 -6.19 -3.35 -23.43
CA LYS A 164 -6.06 -4.79 -23.31
C LYS A 164 -5.21 -5.19 -22.10
N PHE A 165 -4.16 -4.43 -21.79
CA PHE A 165 -3.35 -4.66 -20.60
C PHE A 165 -4.14 -4.37 -19.31
N MET A 166 -4.94 -3.29 -19.26
CA MET A 166 -5.84 -3.01 -18.13
C MET A 166 -6.83 -4.16 -17.90
N GLN A 167 -7.45 -4.67 -18.98
CA GLN A 167 -8.34 -5.83 -18.91
C GLN A 167 -7.62 -7.09 -18.38
N PHE A 168 -6.38 -7.32 -18.80
CA PHE A 168 -5.56 -8.40 -18.28
C PHE A 168 -5.30 -8.24 -16.77
N ILE A 169 -4.96 -7.05 -16.30
CA ILE A 169 -4.74 -6.79 -14.87
C ILE A 169 -6.03 -7.07 -14.07
N GLU A 170 -7.17 -6.57 -14.55
CA GLU A 170 -8.46 -6.77 -13.88
C GLU A 170 -8.89 -8.25 -13.87
N ALA A 171 -8.66 -8.97 -14.96
CA ALA A 171 -9.11 -10.35 -15.08
C ALA A 171 -8.21 -11.37 -14.37
N GLU A 172 -6.88 -11.16 -14.41
CA GLU A 172 -5.92 -12.22 -14.07
C GLU A 172 -5.02 -11.91 -12.87
N ILE A 173 -4.91 -10.64 -12.45
CA ILE A 173 -4.01 -10.24 -11.36
C ILE A 173 -4.79 -9.74 -10.15
N PHE A 174 -5.66 -8.74 -10.36
CA PHE A 174 -6.44 -8.10 -9.28
C PHE A 174 -7.93 -8.05 -9.62
N PRO A 175 -8.64 -9.19 -9.59
CA PRO A 175 -10.07 -9.23 -9.91
C PRO A 175 -10.90 -8.33 -9.01
N GLY A 176 -11.66 -7.42 -9.63
CA GLY A 176 -12.54 -6.49 -8.92
C GLY A 176 -11.83 -5.31 -8.26
N GLY A 177 -10.51 -5.20 -8.39
CA GLY A 177 -9.74 -4.04 -7.93
C GLY A 177 -10.16 -2.77 -8.67
N ARG A 178 -10.22 -1.65 -7.96
CA ARG A 178 -10.50 -0.33 -8.50
C ARG A 178 -9.48 0.67 -7.96
N LEU A 179 -9.08 1.59 -8.83
CA LEU A 179 -8.13 2.64 -8.48
C LEU A 179 -8.87 3.98 -8.37
N PRO A 180 -8.79 4.67 -7.22
CA PRO A 180 -9.34 6.00 -7.06
C PRO A 180 -8.49 7.03 -7.82
N ALA A 181 -9.07 8.17 -8.19
CA ALA A 181 -8.31 9.35 -8.56
C ALA A 181 -7.91 10.14 -7.30
N VAL A 182 -7.00 11.11 -7.45
CA VAL A 182 -6.64 12.02 -6.34
C VAL A 182 -7.88 12.77 -5.85
N GLU A 183 -8.67 13.27 -6.78
CA GLU A 183 -9.90 14.02 -6.51
C GLU A 183 -10.94 13.19 -5.74
N ASP A 184 -11.00 11.88 -5.98
CA ASP A 184 -11.89 10.98 -5.22
C ASP A 184 -11.45 10.91 -3.75
N ILE A 185 -10.14 10.80 -3.48
CA ILE A 185 -9.60 10.78 -2.11
C ILE A 185 -9.84 12.13 -1.41
N GLU A 186 -9.64 13.24 -2.12
CA GLU A 186 -9.91 14.59 -1.61
C GLU A 186 -11.38 14.75 -1.21
N GLN A 187 -12.31 14.30 -2.05
CA GLN A 187 -13.75 14.37 -1.77
C GLN A 187 -14.14 13.46 -0.60
N LEU A 188 -13.67 12.22 -0.58
CA LEU A 188 -13.93 11.27 0.51
C LEU A 188 -13.42 11.80 1.87
N ALA A 189 -12.24 12.42 1.87
CA ALA A 189 -11.67 13.05 3.06
C ALA A 189 -12.58 14.19 3.57
N ALA A 190 -12.98 15.10 2.66
CA ALA A 190 -13.82 16.23 2.99
C ALA A 190 -15.21 15.79 3.51
N ASP A 191 -15.83 14.81 2.84
CA ASP A 191 -17.16 14.31 3.20
C ASP A 191 -17.20 13.65 4.58
N SER A 192 -16.10 12.99 4.98
CA SER A 192 -15.98 12.35 6.30
C SER A 192 -15.47 13.28 7.41
N GLY A 193 -15.07 14.52 7.07
CA GLY A 193 -14.59 15.53 8.03
C GLY A 193 -13.07 15.56 8.20
N PHE A 194 -12.29 14.76 7.46
CA PHE A 194 -10.84 14.86 7.47
C PHE A 194 -10.34 16.12 6.74
N VAL A 195 -9.24 16.66 7.22
CA VAL A 195 -8.44 17.64 6.49
C VAL A 195 -7.32 16.90 5.78
N LEU A 196 -7.25 17.01 4.46
CA LEU A 196 -6.12 16.51 3.67
C LEU A 196 -4.94 17.46 3.83
N GLU A 197 -3.96 17.08 4.66
CA GLU A 197 -2.77 17.89 4.97
C GLU A 197 -1.73 17.80 3.85
N ARG A 198 -1.58 16.63 3.23
CA ARG A 198 -0.51 16.39 2.26
C ARG A 198 -0.86 15.27 1.28
N VAL A 199 -0.50 15.50 0.02
CA VAL A 199 -0.42 14.47 -1.04
C VAL A 199 1.04 14.34 -1.46
N HIS A 200 1.58 13.12 -1.44
CA HIS A 200 2.95 12.83 -1.86
C HIS A 200 2.92 11.73 -2.94
N LEU A 201 3.11 12.13 -4.19
CA LEU A 201 3.09 11.22 -5.33
C LEU A 201 4.45 10.53 -5.50
N LEU A 202 4.43 9.22 -5.79
CA LEU A 202 5.61 8.34 -5.78
C LEU A 202 5.75 7.51 -7.07
N ARG A 203 5.22 8.00 -8.18
CA ARG A 203 5.14 7.28 -9.46
C ARG A 203 6.46 6.67 -9.93
N GLU A 204 7.53 7.46 -9.93
CA GLU A 204 8.85 7.04 -10.40
C GLU A 204 9.45 5.93 -9.53
N HIS A 205 9.20 6.00 -8.23
CA HIS A 205 9.64 4.98 -7.27
C HIS A 205 8.97 3.63 -7.54
N TYR A 206 7.69 3.64 -7.95
CA TYR A 206 7.02 2.38 -8.21
C TYR A 206 7.44 1.74 -9.53
N ALA A 207 7.70 2.53 -10.57
CA ALA A 207 8.28 2.03 -11.80
C ALA A 207 9.59 1.28 -11.52
N ARG A 208 10.48 1.87 -10.72
CA ARG A 208 11.74 1.26 -10.29
C ARG A 208 11.54 0.00 -9.46
N THR A 209 10.60 0.01 -8.52
CA THR A 209 10.28 -1.16 -7.68
C THR A 209 9.83 -2.35 -8.53
N LEU A 210 8.95 -2.11 -9.50
CA LEU A 210 8.44 -3.13 -10.42
C LEU A 210 9.56 -3.70 -11.31
N ASP A 211 10.49 -2.87 -11.77
CA ASP A 211 11.66 -3.32 -12.52
C ASP A 211 12.56 -4.24 -11.69
N MET A 212 12.81 -3.88 -10.43
CA MET A 212 13.62 -4.72 -9.54
C MET A 212 12.92 -6.05 -9.24
N TRP A 213 11.60 -6.05 -9.05
CA TRP A 213 10.86 -7.32 -8.92
C TRP A 213 10.91 -8.16 -10.20
N ALA A 214 10.79 -7.54 -11.38
CA ALA A 214 10.91 -8.24 -12.66
C ALA A 214 12.32 -8.83 -12.86
N ALA A 215 13.37 -8.07 -12.50
CA ALA A 215 14.74 -8.54 -12.56
C ALA A 215 14.99 -9.71 -11.60
N ASN A 216 14.49 -9.64 -10.37
CA ASN A 216 14.61 -10.73 -9.41
C ASN A 216 13.86 -11.99 -9.88
N LEU A 217 12.63 -11.84 -10.41
CA LEU A 217 11.86 -12.95 -10.96
C LEU A 217 12.55 -13.58 -12.18
N LEU A 218 13.18 -12.77 -13.04
CA LEU A 218 13.95 -13.25 -14.18
C LEU A 218 15.19 -14.03 -13.73
N ALA A 219 15.90 -13.53 -12.71
CA ALA A 219 17.11 -14.18 -12.17
C ALA A 219 16.81 -15.55 -11.55
N THR A 220 15.59 -15.76 -11.05
CA THR A 220 15.13 -17.02 -10.43
C THR A 220 14.11 -17.77 -11.31
N ARG A 221 14.16 -17.57 -12.63
CA ARG A 221 13.17 -18.07 -13.59
C ARG A 221 12.86 -19.56 -13.44
N ASP A 222 13.91 -20.39 -13.47
CA ASP A 222 13.73 -21.85 -13.48
C ASP A 222 13.16 -22.35 -12.14
N GLU A 223 13.55 -21.75 -11.04
CA GLU A 223 12.99 -22.03 -9.71
C GLU A 223 11.51 -21.60 -9.64
N ALA A 224 11.18 -20.41 -10.12
CA ALA A 224 9.81 -19.90 -10.16
C ALA A 224 8.89 -20.81 -11.01
N ILE A 225 9.37 -21.29 -12.17
CA ILE A 225 8.63 -22.23 -13.01
C ILE A 225 8.47 -23.58 -12.33
N ALA A 226 9.49 -24.07 -11.63
CA ALA A 226 9.46 -25.36 -10.93
C ALA A 226 8.42 -25.34 -9.76
N ILE A 227 8.29 -24.22 -9.07
CA ILE A 227 7.35 -24.05 -7.94
C ILE A 227 5.91 -23.83 -8.45
N THR A 228 5.74 -23.19 -9.61
CA THR A 228 4.43 -22.79 -10.14
C THR A 228 4.15 -23.45 -11.52
N SER A 229 4.32 -22.69 -12.59
CA SER A 229 4.28 -23.15 -13.98
C SER A 229 4.85 -22.07 -14.92
N PRO A 230 5.22 -22.43 -16.19
CA PRO A 230 5.62 -21.44 -17.18
C PRO A 230 4.57 -20.35 -17.41
N GLU A 231 3.27 -20.70 -17.43
CA GLU A 231 2.17 -19.78 -17.68
C GLU A 231 2.04 -18.76 -16.54
N ILE A 232 2.21 -19.19 -15.28
CA ILE A 232 2.19 -18.30 -14.12
C ILE A 232 3.41 -17.36 -14.16
N TYR A 233 4.58 -17.88 -14.46
CA TYR A 233 5.80 -17.07 -14.61
C TYR A 233 5.61 -15.97 -15.67
N GLU A 234 5.15 -16.31 -16.88
CA GLU A 234 4.93 -15.35 -17.96
C GLU A 234 3.85 -14.31 -17.60
N ARG A 235 2.79 -14.74 -16.90
CA ARG A 235 1.74 -13.85 -16.40
C ARG A 235 2.32 -12.79 -15.44
N TYR A 236 3.15 -13.20 -14.49
CA TYR A 236 3.77 -12.26 -13.55
C TYR A 236 4.80 -11.36 -14.21
N MET A 237 5.62 -11.87 -15.14
CA MET A 237 6.54 -11.04 -15.91
C MET A 237 5.80 -9.98 -16.72
N LYS A 238 4.71 -10.35 -17.40
CA LYS A 238 3.84 -9.41 -18.13
C LYS A 238 3.24 -8.36 -17.19
N TYR A 239 2.76 -8.78 -16.02
CA TYR A 239 2.23 -7.86 -15.01
C TYR A 239 3.27 -6.85 -14.56
N LEU A 240 4.43 -7.30 -14.08
CA LEU A 240 5.47 -6.43 -13.52
C LEU A 240 5.99 -5.43 -14.55
N THR A 241 6.36 -5.91 -15.74
CA THR A 241 6.91 -5.04 -16.80
C THR A 241 5.87 -4.08 -17.38
N GLY A 242 4.63 -4.53 -17.56
CA GLY A 242 3.55 -3.69 -18.08
C GLY A 242 3.12 -2.60 -17.08
N CYS A 243 3.05 -2.93 -15.78
CA CYS A 243 2.78 -1.92 -14.75
C CYS A 243 3.93 -0.91 -14.63
N ALA A 244 5.20 -1.35 -14.72
CA ALA A 244 6.34 -0.44 -14.74
C ALA A 244 6.25 0.57 -15.91
N ASP A 245 5.86 0.10 -17.11
CA ASP A 245 5.63 0.98 -18.27
C ASP A 245 4.48 1.98 -18.01
N PHE A 246 3.38 1.55 -17.40
CA PHE A 246 2.24 2.42 -17.07
C PHE A 246 2.64 3.53 -16.12
N PHE A 247 3.42 3.22 -15.09
CA PHE A 247 3.94 4.24 -14.16
C PHE A 247 4.90 5.19 -14.87
N ARG A 248 5.84 4.73 -15.72
CA ARG A 248 6.75 5.59 -16.48
C ARG A 248 6.02 6.54 -17.42
N ARG A 249 5.00 6.04 -18.10
CA ARG A 249 4.20 6.84 -19.04
C ARG A 249 3.17 7.74 -18.35
N GLY A 250 2.99 7.63 -17.03
CA GLY A 250 2.02 8.40 -16.27
C GLY A 250 0.55 7.99 -16.54
N ILE A 251 0.32 6.74 -16.97
CA ILE A 251 -1.04 6.19 -17.12
C ILE A 251 -1.64 5.89 -15.75
N THR A 252 -0.80 5.47 -14.81
CA THR A 252 -1.15 5.29 -13.40
C THR A 252 -0.19 6.09 -12.51
N ASN A 253 -0.61 6.35 -11.29
CA ASN A 253 0.22 6.96 -10.26
C ASN A 253 0.06 6.20 -8.94
N ILE A 254 0.79 6.59 -7.95
CA ILE A 254 0.65 6.11 -6.57
C ILE A 254 0.96 7.26 -5.63
N GLY A 255 0.26 7.32 -4.50
CA GLY A 255 0.46 8.43 -3.58
C GLY A 255 0.25 8.05 -2.13
N GLN A 256 0.84 8.86 -1.27
CA GLN A 256 0.59 8.89 0.17
C GLN A 256 -0.22 10.12 0.51
N PHE A 257 -1.37 9.92 1.13
CA PHE A 257 -2.29 10.96 1.58
C PHE A 257 -2.24 11.02 3.10
N THR A 258 -1.85 12.17 3.65
CA THR A 258 -1.89 12.42 5.09
C THR A 258 -3.19 13.14 5.42
N LEU A 259 -4.02 12.49 6.21
CA LEU A 259 -5.37 12.92 6.60
C LEU A 259 -5.37 13.20 8.09
N VAL A 260 -5.93 14.34 8.49
CA VAL A 260 -5.97 14.78 9.90
C VAL A 260 -7.42 14.97 10.31
N LYS A 261 -7.79 14.39 11.45
CA LYS A 261 -9.03 14.73 12.14
C LYS A 261 -8.80 16.01 12.94
N PRO A 262 -9.47 17.13 12.61
CA PRO A 262 -9.27 18.41 13.29
C PRO A 262 -9.69 18.36 14.76
#